data_b4a7241c9378cd768d1958b8fabb846b
#
_entry.id   b4a7241c9378cd768d1958b8fabb846b
#
_cell.length_a   1.000
_cell.length_b   1.000
_cell.length_c   1.000
_cell.angle_alpha   90.00
_cell.angle_beta   90.00
_cell.angle_gamma   90.00
#
_symmetry.space_group_name_H-M   'P 1'
#
loop_
_entity.id
_entity.type
_entity.pdbx_description
1 polymer ?
#
loop_
_entity_poly.entity_id
_entity_poly.type
_entity_poly.pdbx_seq_one_letter_code
_entity_poly.pdbx_strand_id
1 'polypeptide(L)' 'ASNLSPIYYIGDSLVDAATAKAANLPFVACTWGFCTEEQLAQAQPNYMIHHPSEIVQIIQANE' A
#
# COMPACT_ATOMS: atom_id res chain seq x y z
N ALA A 1 12.34 6.87 -16.82
CA ALA A 1 11.95 7.13 -16.81
C ALA A 1 11.15 7.25 -17.04
N SER A 2 11.49 7.17 -17.03
CA SER A 2 10.40 7.13 -17.43
C SER A 2 9.48 8.14 -16.93
N ASN A 3 8.62 8.45 -17.71
CA ASN A 3 7.61 9.40 -17.39
C ASN A 3 6.53 8.84 -16.54
N LEU A 4 6.68 7.58 -16.19
CA LEU A 4 5.64 6.95 -15.44
C LEU A 4 5.85 7.23 -13.98
N SER A 5 4.87 7.84 -13.36
CA SER A 5 4.88 7.98 -11.92
C SER A 5 4.68 6.61 -11.29
N PRO A 6 5.25 6.36 -10.12
CA PRO A 6 4.99 5.13 -9.42
C PRO A 6 3.49 5.01 -9.15
N ILE A 7 2.95 3.83 -9.38
CA ILE A 7 1.55 3.55 -9.10
C ILE A 7 1.49 2.65 -7.88
N TYR A 8 0.76 3.11 -6.87
CA TYR A 8 0.59 2.35 -5.63
C TYR A 8 -0.87 1.93 -5.51
N TYR A 9 -1.08 0.74 -5.00
CA TYR A 9 -2.42 0.28 -4.68
C TYR A 9 -2.58 0.44 -3.17
N ILE A 10 -3.46 1.32 -2.77
CA ILE A 10 -3.65 1.64 -1.35
C ILE A 10 -4.97 1.05 -0.90
N GLY A 11 -4.92 0.29 0.18
CA GLY A 11 -6.13 -0.33 0.68
C GLY A 11 -6.01 -0.77 2.12
N ASP A 12 -7.13 -1.22 2.68
CA ASP A 12 -7.20 -1.58 4.09
C ASP A 12 -7.71 -3.00 4.30
N SER A 13 -7.71 -3.83 3.27
CA SER A 13 -8.21 -5.19 3.40
C SER A 13 -7.32 -6.17 2.66
N LEU A 14 -7.53 -7.46 2.97
CA LEU A 14 -6.80 -8.53 2.28
C LEU A 14 -7.23 -8.66 0.82
N VAL A 15 -8.47 -8.25 0.52
CA VAL A 15 -8.94 -8.24 -0.85
C VAL A 15 -8.13 -7.24 -1.67
N ASP A 16 -7.87 -6.06 -1.08
CA ASP A 16 -7.06 -5.05 -1.74
C ASP A 16 -5.63 -5.56 -1.98
N ALA A 17 -5.08 -6.26 -1.00
CA ALA A 17 -3.75 -6.83 -1.13
C ALA A 17 -3.69 -7.85 -2.27
N ALA A 18 -4.69 -8.70 -2.37
CA ALA A 18 -4.75 -9.69 -3.43
C ALA A 18 -4.88 -9.04 -4.81
N THR A 19 -5.67 -7.97 -4.88
CA THR A 19 -5.84 -7.22 -6.11
C THR A 19 -4.52 -6.57 -6.56
N ALA A 20 -3.82 -5.97 -5.61
CA ALA A 20 -2.54 -5.33 -5.90
C ALA A 20 -1.53 -6.36 -6.39
N LYS A 21 -1.51 -7.53 -5.78
CA LYS A 21 -0.59 -8.59 -6.17
C LYS A 21 -0.92 -9.10 -7.56
N ALA A 22 -2.20 -9.28 -7.86
CA ALA A 22 -2.62 -9.73 -9.18
C ALA A 22 -2.28 -8.72 -10.26
N ALA A 23 -2.31 -7.43 -9.92
CA ALA A 23 -1.96 -6.36 -10.84
C ALA A 23 -0.46 -6.07 -10.86
N ASN A 24 0.31 -6.74 -10.00
CA ASN A 24 1.74 -6.55 -9.88
C ASN A 24 2.09 -5.11 -9.49
N LEU A 25 1.32 -4.57 -8.55
CA LEU A 25 1.52 -3.22 -8.04
C LEU A 25 1.99 -3.26 -6.59
N PRO A 26 2.79 -2.27 -6.16
CA PRO A 26 3.14 -2.19 -4.74
C PRO A 26 1.89 -1.87 -3.92
N PHE A 27 1.72 -2.58 -2.82
CA PHE A 27 0.57 -2.42 -1.96
C PHE A 27 0.94 -1.62 -0.73
N VAL A 28 0.14 -0.59 -0.45
CA VAL A 28 0.28 0.22 0.76
C VAL A 28 -0.89 -0.12 1.67
N ALA A 29 -0.60 -0.71 2.80
CA ALA A 29 -1.63 -1.12 3.76
C ALA A 29 -1.95 0.01 4.73
N CYS A 30 -3.23 0.30 4.88
CA CYS A 30 -3.72 1.33 5.80
C CYS A 30 -4.21 0.65 7.08
N THR A 31 -3.62 1.00 8.21
CA THR A 31 -3.92 0.29 9.46
C THR A 31 -5.18 0.79 10.18
N TRP A 32 -5.74 1.90 9.73
CA TRP A 32 -6.94 2.45 10.37
C TRP A 32 -8.24 1.98 9.70
N GLY A 33 -8.12 1.05 8.78
CA GLY A 33 -9.28 0.60 8.01
C GLY A 33 -9.91 -0.68 8.53
N PHE A 34 -10.37 -1.52 7.62
CA PHE A 34 -11.18 -2.68 7.92
C PHE A 34 -10.42 -3.80 8.62
N CYS A 35 -9.22 -4.09 8.15
CA CYS A 35 -8.41 -5.18 8.72
C CYS A 35 -7.47 -4.66 9.80
N THR A 36 -7.10 -5.55 10.71
CA THR A 36 -6.13 -5.22 11.73
C THR A 36 -4.73 -5.17 11.12
N GLU A 37 -3.83 -4.51 11.83
CA GLU A 37 -2.43 -4.45 11.41
C GLU A 37 -1.85 -5.84 11.25
N GLU A 38 -2.21 -6.74 12.15
CA GLU A 38 -1.73 -8.12 12.13
C GLU A 38 -2.20 -8.85 10.87
N GLN A 39 -3.46 -8.66 10.50
CA GLN A 39 -4.00 -9.25 9.29
C GLN A 39 -3.33 -8.69 8.05
N LEU A 40 -3.11 -7.40 8.02
CA LEU A 40 -2.47 -6.75 6.88
C LEU A 40 -1.02 -7.18 6.73
N ALA A 41 -0.34 -7.41 7.85
CA ALA A 41 1.05 -7.87 7.81
C ALA A 41 1.16 -9.24 7.14
N GLN A 42 0.15 -10.08 7.27
CA GLN A 42 0.15 -11.39 6.63
C GLN A 42 0.08 -11.29 5.11
N ALA A 43 -0.44 -10.19 4.61
CA ALA A 43 -0.51 -9.96 3.17
C ALA A 43 0.81 -9.50 2.58
N GLN A 44 1.81 -9.28 3.42
CA GLN A 44 3.15 -8.85 3.01
C GLN A 44 3.12 -7.58 2.17
N PRO A 45 2.54 -6.49 2.72
CA PRO A 45 2.48 -5.24 1.97
C PRO A 45 3.87 -4.66 1.76
N ASN A 46 4.03 -3.90 0.69
CA ASN A 46 5.27 -3.20 0.46
C ASN A 46 5.48 -2.09 1.49
N TYR A 47 4.38 -1.47 1.91
CA TYR A 47 4.40 -0.43 2.92
C TYR A 47 3.21 -0.62 3.84
N MET A 48 3.38 -0.24 5.10
CA MET A 48 2.28 -0.23 6.06
C MET A 48 2.27 1.15 6.71
N ILE A 49 1.16 1.86 6.61
CA ILE A 49 1.07 3.22 7.11
C ILE A 49 0.00 3.33 8.18
N HIS A 50 0.23 4.25 9.12
CA HIS A 50 -0.66 4.45 10.26
C HIS A 50 -1.38 5.80 10.18
N HIS A 51 -0.96 6.65 9.25
CA HIS A 51 -1.55 7.97 9.02
C HIS A 51 -1.57 8.27 7.54
N PRO A 52 -2.62 8.96 7.05
CA PRO A 52 -2.69 9.29 5.62
C PRO A 52 -1.49 10.11 5.13
N SER A 53 -0.91 10.93 5.99
CA SER A 53 0.23 11.75 5.60
C SER A 53 1.46 10.92 5.22
N GLU A 54 1.52 9.69 5.67
CA GLU A 54 2.64 8.82 5.32
C GLU A 54 2.64 8.44 3.84
N ILE A 55 1.48 8.50 3.20
CA ILE A 55 1.39 8.25 1.77
C ILE A 55 2.25 9.25 0.99
N VAL A 56 2.15 10.52 1.39
CA VAL A 56 2.93 11.57 0.76
C VAL A 56 4.42 11.31 0.92
N GLN A 57 4.82 10.86 2.10
CA GLN A 57 6.22 10.57 2.36
C GLN A 57 6.73 9.43 1.48
N ILE A 58 5.91 8.40 1.27
CA ILE A 58 6.28 7.27 0.42
C ILE A 58 6.46 7.74 -1.02
N ILE A 59 5.53 8.52 -1.50
CA ILE A 59 5.58 9.02 -2.87
C ILE A 59 6.81 9.89 -3.08
N GLN A 60 7.09 10.80 -2.15
CA GLN A 60 8.23 11.67 -2.24
C GLN A 60 9.56 10.92 -2.18
N ALA A 61 9.61 9.88 -1.38
CA ALA A 61 10.83 9.10 -1.24
C ALA A 61 11.17 8.33 -2.52
N ASN A 62 10.18 8.08 -3.36
CA ASN A 62 10.36 7.31 -4.58
C ASN A 62 10.30 8.15 -5.86
N GLU A 63 10.25 9.45 -5.70
CA GLU A 63 10.32 10.33 -6.86
C GLU A 63 11.77 10.37 -7.41
#